data_4ab8534e1edee9f728327cf09eb0f2b3
#
_entry.id   4ab8534e1edee9f728327cf09eb0f2b3
#
_cell.length_a   1.000
_cell.length_b   1.000
_cell.length_c   1.000
_cell.angle_alpha   90.00
_cell.angle_beta   90.00
_cell.angle_gamma   90.00
#
_symmetry.space_group_name_H-M   'P 1'
#
loop_
_entity.id
_entity.type
_entity.pdbx_description
1 polymer ?
#
loop_
_entity_poly.entity_id
_entity_poly.type
_entity_poly.pdbx_seq_one_letter_code
_entity_poly.pdbx_strand_id
1 'polypeptide(L)'
;PMRGRFTEKPKLLVVNQLFCPNGHNLINQRVTFNGYPGILIKVRQDEATGLIALSPFYGEHSRFTLDIDLIDGKLLELMCPICEAEMPVIAQCECGGNLAAFFLTQDCNFNDCVGICTRVNCHNSRIVHSGELITGSMLESL
;
A
#
# COMPACT_ATOMS: atom_id res chain seq x y z
N PRO A 1 -33.71 8.41 12.00
CA PRO A 1 -33.29 8.40 11.87
C PRO A 1 -32.53 8.10 11.64
N MET A 2 -32.50 7.74 11.32
CA MET A 2 -31.79 7.68 11.20
C MET A 2 -31.01 7.58 11.31
N ARG A 3 -30.77 7.37 11.32
CA ARG A 3 -30.02 7.63 11.30
C ARG A 3 -29.08 7.79 11.59
N GLY A 4 -29.01 7.61 11.89
CA GLY A 4 -28.10 7.86 12.08
C GLY A 4 -27.26 7.21 11.63
N ARG A 5 -27.61 6.67 11.13
CA ARG A 5 -27.02 6.47 10.69
C ARG A 5 -26.44 6.70 9.95
N PHE A 6 -26.61 6.50 9.58
CA PHE A 6 -26.14 6.97 8.75
C PHE A 6 -25.64 7.66 8.22
N THR A 7 -26.00 7.48 8.55
CA THR A 7 -25.45 8.63 7.89
C THR A 7 -23.99 8.83 8.15
N GLU A 8 -23.56 8.33 9.19
CA GLU A 8 -22.13 8.38 9.44
C GLU A 8 -21.41 7.50 8.46
N LYS A 9 -20.48 8.09 7.73
CA LYS A 9 -19.66 7.30 6.82
C LYS A 9 -18.71 6.43 7.61
N PRO A 10 -18.40 5.23 7.12
CA PRO A 10 -17.34 4.43 7.73
C PRO A 10 -16.04 5.22 7.74
N LYS A 11 -15.30 5.13 8.81
CA LYS A 11 -14.02 5.80 8.89
C LYS A 11 -13.03 5.12 7.96
N LEU A 12 -12.38 5.91 7.15
CA LEU A 12 -11.30 5.40 6.31
C LEU A 12 -10.06 5.23 7.17
N LEU A 13 -9.36 4.13 6.96
CA LEU A 13 -8.08 3.92 7.61
C LEU A 13 -7.03 4.71 6.86
N VAL A 14 -6.40 5.65 7.54
CA VAL A 14 -5.35 6.48 6.96
C VAL A 14 -4.01 5.97 7.46
N VAL A 15 -3.13 5.63 6.52
CA VAL A 15 -1.79 5.19 6.86
C VAL A 15 -0.92 6.44 6.99
N ASN A 16 -0.47 6.75 8.18
CA ASN A 16 0.34 7.95 8.43
C ASN A 16 1.81 7.61 8.70
N GLN A 17 2.17 6.34 8.75
CA GLN A 17 3.56 5.91 8.73
C GLN A 17 3.62 4.52 8.11
N LEU A 18 4.65 4.29 7.31
CA LEU A 18 4.84 3.02 6.63
C LEU A 18 6.33 2.86 6.37
N PHE A 19 6.89 1.71 6.70
CA PHE A 19 8.33 1.54 6.73
C PHE A 19 8.77 0.39 5.83
N CYS A 20 9.95 0.55 5.23
CA CYS A 20 10.63 -0.51 4.50
C CYS A 20 11.29 -1.48 5.50
N PRO A 21 11.82 -2.62 5.02
CA PRO A 21 12.47 -3.59 5.94
C PRO A 21 13.66 -3.02 6.71
N ASN A 22 14.22 -1.91 6.27
CA ASN A 22 15.34 -1.25 6.95
C ASN A 22 14.89 -0.06 7.81
N GLY A 23 13.57 0.13 7.96
CA GLY A 23 13.05 1.15 8.86
C GLY A 23 12.93 2.55 8.29
N HIS A 24 13.03 2.72 6.98
CA HIS A 24 12.83 4.02 6.36
C HIS A 24 11.34 4.31 6.20
N ASN A 25 10.93 5.51 6.58
CA ASN A 25 9.54 5.92 6.43
C ASN A 25 9.25 6.23 4.96
N LEU A 26 8.24 5.57 4.42
CA LEU A 26 7.86 5.72 3.01
C LEU A 26 6.84 6.83 2.79
N ILE A 27 6.29 7.40 3.84
CA ILE A 27 5.37 8.52 3.74
C ILE A 27 6.14 9.75 3.31
N ASN A 28 5.65 10.44 2.27
CA ASN A 28 6.39 11.55 1.67
C ASN A 28 5.43 12.67 1.28
N GLN A 29 5.77 13.89 1.67
CA GLN A 29 4.93 15.06 1.42
C GLN A 29 5.05 15.59 -0.02
N ARG A 30 5.93 15.02 -0.82
CA ARG A 30 6.07 15.45 -2.22
C ARG A 30 4.82 15.20 -3.03
N VAL A 31 4.05 14.17 -2.66
CA VAL A 31 2.77 13.86 -3.29
C VAL A 31 1.73 13.76 -2.19
N THR A 32 0.64 14.50 -2.35
CA THR A 32 -0.42 14.46 -1.35
C THR A 32 -1.73 13.99 -1.98
N PHE A 33 -2.56 13.37 -1.16
CA PHE A 33 -3.89 12.90 -1.54
C PHE A 33 -4.86 13.54 -0.55
N ASN A 34 -5.68 14.47 -1.03
CA ASN A 34 -6.62 15.21 -0.19
C ASN A 34 -5.93 15.86 1.02
N GLY A 35 -4.71 16.38 0.82
CA GLY A 35 -3.95 17.04 1.87
C GLY A 35 -3.13 16.11 2.75
N TYR A 36 -3.22 14.81 2.56
CA TYR A 36 -2.44 13.84 3.33
C TYR A 36 -1.24 13.35 2.52
N PRO A 37 -0.07 13.20 3.16
CA PRO A 37 1.11 12.72 2.43
C PRO A 37 0.90 11.31 1.90
N GLY A 38 1.36 11.06 0.69
CA GLY A 38 1.25 9.77 0.06
C GLY A 38 2.37 8.82 0.44
N ILE A 39 2.24 7.59 -0.04
CA ILE A 39 3.24 6.53 0.15
C ILE A 39 4.09 6.48 -1.10
N LEU A 40 5.40 6.73 -0.97
CA LEU A 40 6.31 6.77 -2.11
C LEU A 40 7.10 5.46 -2.18
N ILE A 41 7.04 4.78 -3.33
CA ILE A 41 7.66 3.47 -3.51
C ILE A 41 8.44 3.50 -4.82
N LYS A 42 9.65 2.93 -4.81
CA LYS A 42 10.39 2.69 -6.04
C LYS A 42 9.92 1.37 -6.64
N VAL A 43 9.69 1.37 -7.96
CA VAL A 43 9.20 0.16 -8.63
C VAL A 43 10.07 -0.16 -9.82
N ARG A 44 10.14 -1.45 -10.15
CA ARG A 44 10.74 -1.92 -11.39
C ARG A 44 9.75 -2.81 -12.10
N GLN A 45 9.55 -2.52 -13.39
CA GLN A 45 8.70 -3.29 -14.28
C GLN A 45 9.59 -3.72 -15.44
N ASP A 46 9.90 -5.02 -15.51
CA ASP A 46 10.90 -5.55 -16.44
C ASP A 46 12.22 -4.81 -16.23
N GLU A 47 12.68 -4.01 -17.20
CA GLU A 47 13.91 -3.25 -17.07
C GLU A 47 13.70 -1.77 -16.77
N ALA A 48 12.45 -1.34 -16.71
CA ALA A 48 12.10 0.05 -16.45
C ALA A 48 11.94 0.28 -14.96
N THR A 49 12.49 1.38 -14.46
CA THR A 49 12.34 1.76 -13.06
C THR A 49 11.73 3.13 -12.95
N GLY A 50 11.05 3.36 -11.86
CA GLY A 50 10.44 4.65 -11.58
C GLY A 50 9.89 4.68 -10.17
N LEU A 51 9.08 5.70 -9.89
CA LEU A 51 8.45 5.87 -8.58
C LEU A 51 6.94 5.84 -8.74
N ILE A 52 6.27 5.28 -7.74
CA ILE A 52 4.84 5.42 -7.62
C ILE A 52 4.52 6.03 -6.27
N ALA A 53 3.45 6.83 -6.26
CA ALA A 53 2.91 7.37 -5.01
C ALA A 53 1.51 6.81 -4.86
N LEU A 54 1.24 6.18 -3.73
CA LEU A 54 -0.05 5.56 -3.45
C LEU A 54 -0.80 6.40 -2.43
N SER A 55 -2.13 6.35 -2.52
CA SER A 55 -2.99 7.01 -1.55
C SER A 55 -2.77 6.42 -0.16
N PRO A 56 -2.68 7.26 0.90
CA PRO A 56 -2.57 6.76 2.26
C PRO A 56 -3.89 6.23 2.81
N PHE A 57 -5.00 6.42 2.07
CA PHE A 57 -6.30 5.91 2.49
C PHE A 57 -6.43 4.46 2.07
N TYR A 58 -6.46 3.56 3.03
CA TYR A 58 -6.55 2.14 2.75
C TYR A 58 -7.87 1.84 2.02
N GLY A 59 -7.77 1.07 0.93
CA GLY A 59 -8.92 0.78 0.08
C GLY A 59 -9.12 1.76 -1.07
N GLU A 60 -8.44 2.90 -1.04
CA GLU A 60 -8.45 3.83 -2.16
C GLU A 60 -7.31 3.50 -3.10
N HIS A 61 -7.61 3.46 -4.42
CA HIS A 61 -6.67 2.94 -5.40
C HIS A 61 -6.03 4.01 -6.27
N SER A 62 -6.11 5.27 -5.85
CA SER A 62 -5.47 6.37 -6.55
C SER A 62 -3.96 6.23 -6.47
N ARG A 63 -3.29 6.55 -7.56
CA ARG A 63 -1.82 6.53 -7.60
C ARG A 63 -1.30 7.52 -8.63
N PHE A 64 -0.08 7.96 -8.42
CA PHE A 64 0.67 8.74 -9.41
C PHE A 64 1.93 7.98 -9.75
N THR A 65 2.38 8.07 -11.00
CA THR A 65 3.62 7.47 -11.44
C THR A 65 4.59 8.54 -11.90
N LEU A 66 5.89 8.28 -11.71
CA LEU A 66 6.95 9.18 -12.12
C LEU A 66 8.02 8.37 -12.84
N ASP A 67 8.31 8.75 -14.08
CA ASP A 67 9.35 8.15 -14.91
C ASP A 67 9.10 6.70 -15.28
N ILE A 68 7.87 6.23 -15.17
CA ILE A 68 7.52 4.87 -15.57
C ILE A 68 6.06 4.82 -15.99
N ASP A 69 5.79 4.05 -17.04
CA ASP A 69 4.42 3.77 -17.48
C ASP A 69 4.08 2.34 -17.11
N LEU A 70 3.15 2.18 -16.18
CA LEU A 70 2.76 0.85 -15.70
C LEU A 70 1.86 0.16 -16.72
N ILE A 71 2.15 -1.11 -16.98
CA ILE A 71 1.40 -1.93 -17.92
C ILE A 71 0.45 -2.82 -17.13
N ASP A 72 -0.84 -2.76 -17.46
CA ASP A 72 -1.87 -3.53 -16.80
C ASP A 72 -1.50 -5.01 -16.75
N GLY A 73 -1.61 -5.61 -15.57
CA GLY A 73 -1.36 -7.04 -15.39
C GLY A 73 0.11 -7.41 -15.18
N LYS A 74 1.04 -6.50 -15.36
CA LYS A 74 2.46 -6.79 -15.11
C LYS A 74 2.75 -6.90 -13.64
N LEU A 75 3.71 -7.74 -13.29
CA LEU A 75 4.21 -7.83 -11.93
C LEU A 75 5.34 -6.83 -11.73
N LEU A 76 5.32 -6.16 -10.59
CA LEU A 76 6.33 -5.16 -10.25
C LEU A 76 7.23 -5.69 -9.13
N GLU A 77 8.47 -5.19 -9.10
CA GLU A 77 9.29 -5.29 -7.90
C GLU A 77 9.13 -3.98 -7.15
N LEU A 78 8.78 -4.08 -5.87
CA LEU A 78 8.54 -2.92 -5.03
C LEU A 78 9.71 -2.75 -4.08
N MET A 79 10.28 -1.55 -4.04
CA MET A 79 11.51 -1.28 -3.30
C MET A 79 11.38 0.03 -2.54
N CYS A 80 12.21 0.16 -1.51
CA CYS A 80 12.33 1.43 -0.80
C CYS A 80 13.04 2.45 -1.69
N PRO A 81 12.50 3.66 -1.84
CA PRO A 81 13.19 4.67 -2.65
C PRO A 81 14.48 5.19 -2.03
N ILE A 82 14.71 4.93 -0.74
CA ILE A 82 15.91 5.42 -0.03
C ILE A 82 17.02 4.39 -0.08
N CYS A 83 16.74 3.14 0.31
CA CYS A 83 17.78 2.10 0.41
C CYS A 83 17.66 1.03 -0.66
N GLU A 84 16.62 1.06 -1.47
CA GLU A 84 16.35 0.12 -2.56
C GLU A 84 16.15 -1.32 -2.10
N ALA A 85 15.90 -1.54 -0.81
CA ALA A 85 15.58 -2.86 -0.31
C ALA A 85 14.23 -3.30 -0.86
N GLU A 86 14.17 -4.53 -1.34
CA GLU A 86 12.94 -5.10 -1.87
C GLU A 86 11.99 -5.43 -0.73
N MET A 87 10.70 -5.13 -0.91
CA MET A 87 9.70 -5.44 0.10
C MET A 87 9.47 -6.93 0.16
N PRO A 88 9.43 -7.53 1.37
CA PRO A 88 9.25 -8.98 1.48
C PRO A 88 7.84 -9.40 1.06
N VAL A 89 7.75 -10.59 0.47
CA VAL A 89 6.47 -11.18 0.08
C VAL A 89 5.92 -11.97 1.26
N ILE A 90 4.70 -11.66 1.68
CA ILE A 90 4.08 -12.34 2.82
C ILE A 90 3.06 -13.39 2.43
N ALA A 91 2.53 -13.31 1.20
CA ALA A 91 1.51 -14.26 0.75
C ALA A 91 1.36 -14.13 -0.76
N GLN A 92 0.68 -15.09 -1.35
CA GLN A 92 0.28 -14.97 -2.74
C GLN A 92 -1.09 -14.32 -2.83
N CYS A 93 -1.28 -13.51 -3.84
CA CYS A 93 -2.57 -12.91 -4.12
C CYS A 93 -3.41 -13.88 -4.93
N GLU A 94 -4.73 -13.78 -4.79
CA GLU A 94 -5.65 -14.61 -5.57
C GLU A 94 -5.49 -14.40 -7.07
N CYS A 95 -4.99 -13.25 -7.50
CA CYS A 95 -4.75 -12.96 -8.91
C CYS A 95 -3.52 -13.68 -9.46
N GLY A 96 -2.77 -14.39 -8.63
CA GLY A 96 -1.52 -15.03 -9.01
C GLY A 96 -0.28 -14.19 -8.78
N GLY A 97 -0.44 -12.93 -8.37
CA GLY A 97 0.68 -12.08 -7.99
C GLY A 97 1.10 -12.31 -6.54
N ASN A 98 1.89 -11.41 -6.03
CA ASN A 98 2.43 -11.50 -4.68
C ASN A 98 1.94 -10.33 -3.83
N LEU A 99 1.76 -10.56 -2.52
CA LEU A 99 1.49 -9.49 -1.58
C LEU A 99 2.80 -9.09 -0.93
N ALA A 100 3.25 -7.88 -1.22
CA ALA A 100 4.46 -7.33 -0.64
C ALA A 100 4.12 -6.62 0.67
N ALA A 101 4.95 -6.81 1.69
CA ALA A 101 4.69 -6.26 3.02
C ALA A 101 5.36 -4.90 3.20
N PHE A 102 4.58 -3.98 3.74
CA PHE A 102 5.06 -2.66 4.17
C PHE A 102 4.72 -2.56 5.65
N PHE A 103 5.67 -2.18 6.47
CA PHE A 103 5.52 -2.27 7.91
C PHE A 103 4.88 -1.02 8.50
N LEU A 104 3.97 -1.22 9.45
CA LEU A 104 3.27 -0.11 10.12
C LEU A 104 4.09 0.49 11.24
N THR A 105 5.10 -0.24 11.72
CA THR A 105 6.00 0.23 12.78
C THR A 105 7.45 0.08 12.35
N GLN A 106 8.31 0.87 12.96
CA GLN A 106 9.73 0.90 12.58
C GLN A 106 10.49 -0.37 12.97
N ASP A 107 9.94 -1.18 13.89
CA ASP A 107 10.53 -2.49 14.22
C ASP A 107 10.29 -3.54 13.16
N CYS A 108 9.55 -3.22 12.10
CA CYS A 108 9.34 -4.12 10.96
C CYS A 108 8.75 -5.47 11.40
N ASN A 109 7.65 -5.39 12.11
CA ASN A 109 6.97 -6.54 12.66
C ASN A 109 5.88 -7.01 11.69
N PHE A 110 5.90 -8.29 11.31
CA PHE A 110 4.90 -8.84 10.40
C PHE A 110 3.51 -8.94 11.03
N ASN A 111 3.38 -8.73 12.32
CA ASN A 111 2.08 -8.63 12.97
C ASN A 111 1.43 -7.26 12.79
N ASP A 112 2.16 -6.30 12.24
CA ASP A 112 1.66 -4.95 11.95
C ASP A 112 2.20 -4.52 10.60
N CYS A 113 1.53 -4.93 9.53
CA CYS A 113 1.98 -4.62 8.18
C CYS A 113 0.81 -4.51 7.20
N VAL A 114 1.07 -3.90 6.07
CA VAL A 114 0.13 -3.81 4.96
C VAL A 114 0.69 -4.65 3.82
N GLY A 115 -0.12 -5.58 3.31
CA GLY A 115 0.24 -6.33 2.12
C GLY A 115 -0.41 -5.71 0.89
N ILE A 116 0.40 -5.43 -0.12
CA ILE A 116 -0.08 -4.81 -1.36
C ILE A 116 0.32 -5.73 -2.51
N CYS A 117 -0.65 -6.01 -3.39
CA CYS A 117 -0.38 -6.88 -4.53
C CYS A 117 0.56 -6.18 -5.51
N THR A 118 1.55 -6.95 -5.99
CA THR A 118 2.57 -6.44 -6.91
C THR A 118 2.10 -6.37 -8.36
N ARG A 119 0.93 -6.90 -8.68
CA ARG A 119 0.41 -6.85 -10.06
C ARG A 119 -0.26 -5.52 -10.33
N VAL A 120 0.10 -4.89 -11.43
CA VAL A 120 -0.47 -3.59 -11.83
C VAL A 120 -1.98 -3.74 -11.99
N ASN A 121 -2.71 -2.86 -11.32
CA ASN A 121 -4.18 -2.79 -11.32
C ASN A 121 -4.87 -3.93 -10.59
N CYS A 122 -4.16 -4.76 -9.84
CA CYS A 122 -4.78 -5.63 -8.86
C CYS A 122 -4.91 -4.85 -7.57
N HIS A 123 -6.13 -4.66 -7.10
CA HIS A 123 -6.40 -3.82 -5.93
C HIS A 123 -6.58 -4.63 -4.66
N ASN A 124 -6.18 -5.88 -4.67
CA ASN A 124 -6.20 -6.70 -3.46
C ASN A 124 -5.12 -6.22 -2.50
N SER A 125 -5.49 -6.10 -1.25
CA SER A 125 -4.57 -5.70 -0.21
C SER A 125 -5.04 -6.28 1.11
N ARG A 126 -4.14 -6.34 2.08
CA ARG A 126 -4.43 -6.86 3.42
C ARG A 126 -3.72 -6.02 4.45
N ILE A 127 -4.36 -5.87 5.61
CA ILE A 127 -3.71 -5.28 6.77
C ILE A 127 -3.66 -6.33 7.85
N VAL A 128 -2.48 -6.48 8.43
CA VAL A 128 -2.30 -7.27 9.65
C VAL A 128 -2.00 -6.27 10.76
N HIS A 129 -2.84 -6.23 11.79
CA HIS A 129 -2.66 -5.31 12.90
C HIS A 129 -2.82 -6.10 14.19
N SER A 130 -1.77 -6.08 15.02
CA SER A 130 -1.71 -6.86 16.26
C SER A 130 -2.02 -8.35 16.02
N GLY A 131 -1.62 -8.85 14.85
CA GLY A 131 -1.85 -10.24 14.47
C GLY A 131 -3.19 -10.53 13.85
N GLU A 132 -4.11 -9.57 13.77
CA GLU A 132 -5.40 -9.76 13.12
C GLU A 132 -5.32 -9.35 11.66
N LEU A 133 -5.88 -10.20 10.81
CA LEU A 133 -5.89 -9.96 9.37
C LEU A 133 -7.18 -9.26 8.97
N ILE A 134 -7.05 -8.13 8.26
CA ILE A 134 -8.18 -7.39 7.74
C ILE A 134 -7.98 -7.27 6.24
N THR A 135 -8.94 -7.76 5.45
CA THR A 135 -8.87 -7.64 4.00
C THR A 135 -9.40 -6.28 3.55
N GLY A 136 -8.90 -5.81 2.40
CA GLY A 136 -9.37 -4.55 1.84
C GLY A 136 -10.85 -4.54 1.57
N SER A 137 -11.40 -5.66 1.12
CA SER A 137 -12.83 -5.73 0.85
C SER A 137 -13.68 -5.57 2.10
N MET A 138 -13.19 -6.07 3.24
CA MET A 138 -13.89 -5.87 4.50
C MET A 138 -13.92 -4.41 4.91
N LEU A 139 -12.82 -3.70 4.69
CA LEU A 139 -12.76 -2.27 5.01
C LEU A 139 -13.65 -1.46 4.08
N GLU A 140 -13.74 -1.85 2.82
CA GLU A 140 -14.59 -1.15 1.87
C GLU A 140 -16.06 -1.32 2.18
N SER A 141 -16.45 -2.40 2.82
CA SER A 141 -17.85 -2.66 3.14
C SER A 141 -18.28 -2.02 4.46
N LEU A 142 -17.37 -1.49 5.20
CA LEU A 142 -17.69 -0.82 6.47
C LEU A 142 -18.22 0.64 6.25
#